data_631485a82eb93a7bd79ba46ca6514e76
#
_entry.id   631485a82eb93a7bd79ba46ca6514e76
#
_cell.length_a   1.000
_cell.length_b   1.000
_cell.length_c   1.000
_cell.angle_alpha   90.00
_cell.angle_beta   90.00
_cell.angle_gamma   90.00
#
_symmetry.space_group_name_H-M   'P 1'
#
loop_
_entity.id
_entity.type
_entity.pdbx_description
1 polymer ?
#
loop_
_entity_poly.entity_id
_entity_poly.type
_entity_poly.pdbx_seq_one_letter_code
_entity_poly.pdbx_strand_id
1 'polypeptide(L)'
;HQSQEISWKEYHDFAYVMKHYLCPRPNGIDTLELFMEGFGEYLADAHDDRLQMEAFHGTHTYEEAVEAVCRQIDNACLIPYLMLKHKNEKGPLEDYIWHWFILAGYEKKEDDLLVKAISYGEHKWFSLKEMWDTGYDKKGGMILYHI
;
A
#
# COMPACT_ATOMS: atom_id res chain seq x y z
N HIS A 1 -21.41 4.30 8.73
CA HIS A 1 -20.13 4.23 8.04
C HIS A 1 -20.15 3.17 6.97
N GLN A 2 -19.40 3.44 5.94
CA GLN A 2 -19.34 2.57 4.78
C GLN A 2 -17.95 1.99 4.62
N SER A 3 -17.93 0.72 4.25
CA SER A 3 -16.69 0.06 3.86
C SER A 3 -16.55 0.17 2.35
N GLN A 4 -15.38 0.64 1.89
CA GLN A 4 -15.04 0.69 0.47
C GLN A 4 -13.93 -0.32 0.21
N GLU A 5 -14.10 -1.16 -0.79
CA GLU A 5 -13.07 -2.13 -1.16
C GLU A 5 -13.09 -2.47 -2.64
N ILE A 6 -11.95 -2.95 -3.13
CA ILE A 6 -11.74 -3.37 -4.50
C ILE A 6 -12.01 -4.86 -4.59
N SER A 7 -12.57 -5.33 -5.69
CA SER A 7 -12.94 -6.73 -5.86
C SER A 7 -11.71 -7.66 -5.80
N TRP A 8 -11.94 -8.91 -5.37
CA TRP A 8 -10.89 -9.92 -5.32
C TRP A 8 -10.26 -10.16 -6.70
N LYS A 9 -11.07 -10.15 -7.75
CA LYS A 9 -10.57 -10.34 -9.11
C LYS A 9 -9.62 -9.22 -9.53
N GLU A 10 -9.99 -7.98 -9.26
CA GLU A 10 -9.15 -6.81 -9.58
C GLU A 10 -7.82 -6.89 -8.86
N TYR A 11 -7.84 -7.24 -7.57
CA TYR A 11 -6.61 -7.42 -6.79
C TYR A 11 -5.75 -8.53 -7.38
N HIS A 12 -6.35 -9.68 -7.68
CA HIS A 12 -5.63 -10.85 -8.18
C HIS A 12 -4.94 -10.57 -9.50
N ASP A 13 -5.64 -9.92 -10.42
CA ASP A 13 -5.08 -9.56 -11.72
C ASP A 13 -3.90 -8.59 -11.55
N PHE A 14 -4.06 -7.58 -10.70
CA PHE A 14 -3.01 -6.62 -10.40
C PHE A 14 -1.78 -7.32 -9.80
N ALA A 15 -1.97 -8.17 -8.81
CA ALA A 15 -0.87 -8.85 -8.14
C ALA A 15 -0.10 -9.77 -9.08
N TYR A 16 -0.81 -10.47 -9.98
CA TYR A 16 -0.18 -11.35 -10.96
C TYR A 16 0.73 -10.56 -11.91
N VAL A 17 0.23 -9.46 -12.43
CA VAL A 17 0.99 -8.60 -13.34
C VAL A 17 2.21 -8.01 -12.62
N MET A 18 2.02 -7.48 -11.42
CA MET A 18 3.10 -6.83 -10.69
C MET A 18 4.22 -7.78 -10.31
N LYS A 19 3.91 -9.05 -10.07
CA LYS A 19 4.92 -10.08 -9.78
C LYS A 19 5.95 -10.18 -10.91
N HIS A 20 5.52 -10.00 -12.15
CA HIS A 20 6.41 -10.06 -13.31
C HIS A 20 7.38 -8.87 -13.36
N TYR A 21 6.93 -7.68 -13.00
CA TYR A 21 7.72 -6.46 -13.12
C TYR A 21 8.53 -6.11 -11.88
N LEU A 22 8.14 -6.61 -10.72
CA LEU A 22 8.83 -6.36 -9.45
C LEU A 22 9.73 -7.54 -9.11
N CYS A 23 10.82 -7.68 -9.86
CA CYS A 23 11.78 -8.75 -9.66
C CYS A 23 12.45 -8.66 -8.29
N PRO A 24 12.63 -9.77 -7.57
CA PRO A 24 13.34 -9.77 -6.29
C PRO A 24 14.77 -9.22 -6.45
N ARG A 25 15.21 -8.46 -5.46
CA ARG A 25 16.58 -7.95 -5.36
C ARG A 25 17.18 -8.50 -4.07
N PRO A 26 18.52 -8.48 -3.89
CA PRO A 26 19.14 -9.06 -2.67
C PRO A 26 18.54 -8.55 -1.37
N ASN A 27 18.16 -7.27 -1.29
CA ASN A 27 17.53 -6.69 -0.13
C ASN A 27 16.02 -6.48 -0.31
N GLY A 28 15.43 -7.09 -1.34
CA GLY A 28 14.05 -6.88 -1.69
C GLY A 28 13.81 -5.48 -2.28
N ILE A 29 12.53 -5.13 -2.44
CA ILE A 29 12.14 -3.79 -2.86
C ILE A 29 11.82 -3.03 -1.58
N ASP A 30 12.80 -2.30 -1.06
CA ASP A 30 12.70 -1.64 0.24
C ASP A 30 12.50 -0.13 0.15
N THR A 31 12.20 0.40 -1.04
CA THR A 31 11.87 1.82 -1.23
C THR A 31 10.68 1.96 -2.17
N LEU A 32 9.95 3.07 -2.01
CA LEU A 32 8.84 3.40 -2.91
C LEU A 32 9.35 3.62 -4.33
N GLU A 33 10.52 4.21 -4.46
CA GLU A 33 11.14 4.52 -5.76
C GLU A 33 11.45 3.25 -6.55
N LEU A 34 11.92 2.18 -5.90
CA LEU A 34 12.15 0.90 -6.55
C LEU A 34 10.86 0.28 -7.09
N PHE A 35 9.77 0.40 -6.33
CA PHE A 35 8.46 -0.03 -6.81
C PHE A 35 8.06 0.75 -8.05
N MET A 36 8.19 2.08 -7.99
CA MET A 36 7.81 2.95 -9.10
C MET A 36 8.61 2.65 -10.36
N GLU A 37 9.89 2.30 -10.22
CA GLU A 37 10.73 1.91 -11.34
C GLU A 37 10.18 0.67 -12.04
N GLY A 38 9.87 -0.40 -11.28
CA GLY A 38 9.33 -1.63 -11.84
C GLY A 38 7.94 -1.45 -12.46
N PHE A 39 7.06 -0.70 -11.78
CA PHE A 39 5.73 -0.44 -12.30
C PHE A 39 5.79 0.47 -13.53
N GLY A 40 6.75 1.41 -13.55
CA GLY A 40 6.97 2.26 -14.71
C GLY A 40 7.32 1.46 -15.96
N GLU A 41 8.11 0.40 -15.82
CA GLU A 41 8.42 -0.52 -16.92
C GLU A 41 7.15 -1.20 -17.43
N TYR A 42 6.29 -1.64 -16.52
CA TYR A 42 5.00 -2.23 -16.90
C TYR A 42 4.14 -1.25 -17.70
N LEU A 43 4.04 -0.01 -17.23
CA LEU A 43 3.23 1.01 -17.93
C LEU A 43 3.80 1.31 -19.31
N ALA A 44 5.12 1.36 -19.46
CA ALA A 44 5.77 1.57 -20.74
C ALA A 44 5.48 0.42 -21.70
N ASP A 45 5.58 -0.83 -21.22
CA ASP A 45 5.29 -2.01 -22.04
C ASP A 45 3.83 -2.10 -22.44
N ALA A 46 2.92 -1.62 -21.58
CA ALA A 46 1.48 -1.59 -21.85
C ALA A 46 1.05 -0.37 -22.68
N HIS A 47 1.97 0.52 -22.99
CA HIS A 47 1.69 1.79 -23.68
C HIS A 47 0.63 2.63 -22.96
N ASP A 48 0.60 2.56 -21.62
CA ASP A 48 -0.34 3.33 -20.82
C ASP A 48 0.38 4.51 -20.19
N ASP A 49 0.18 5.69 -20.77
CA ASP A 49 0.78 6.94 -20.30
C ASP A 49 -0.19 7.82 -19.50
N ARG A 50 -1.41 7.32 -19.24
CA ARG A 50 -2.43 8.08 -18.50
C ARG A 50 -2.25 7.96 -17.01
N LEU A 51 -1.73 6.82 -16.54
CA LEU A 51 -1.56 6.55 -15.13
C LEU A 51 -0.23 7.09 -14.64
N GLN A 52 -0.29 7.92 -13.60
CA GLN A 52 0.90 8.45 -12.95
C GLN A 52 0.97 7.93 -11.52
N MET A 53 2.19 7.75 -11.02
CA MET A 53 2.42 7.30 -9.66
C MET A 53 3.02 8.41 -8.82
N GLU A 54 2.66 8.40 -7.54
CA GLU A 54 3.21 9.30 -6.55
C GLU A 54 3.70 8.49 -5.36
N ALA A 55 4.94 8.72 -4.94
CA ALA A 55 5.47 8.15 -3.71
C ALA A 55 4.96 8.97 -2.53
N PHE A 56 4.12 8.35 -1.69
CA PHE A 56 3.58 8.99 -0.49
C PHE A 56 4.32 8.42 0.72
N HIS A 57 5.38 9.12 1.11
CA HIS A 57 6.28 8.65 2.16
C HIS A 57 5.63 8.65 3.55
N GLY A 58 6.07 7.73 4.39
CA GLY A 58 5.57 7.60 5.76
C GLY A 58 5.86 8.78 6.67
N THR A 59 6.56 9.80 6.17
CA THR A 59 6.83 11.05 6.89
C THR A 59 5.67 12.05 6.84
N HIS A 60 4.67 11.80 5.99
CA HIS A 60 3.43 12.60 6.01
C HIS A 60 2.66 12.36 7.30
N THR A 61 1.76 13.27 7.62
CA THR A 61 0.92 13.13 8.82
C THR A 61 -0.09 12.00 8.65
N TYR A 62 -0.59 11.48 9.77
CA TYR A 62 -1.66 10.50 9.76
C TYR A 62 -2.91 11.03 9.04
N GLU A 63 -3.27 12.28 9.27
CA GLU A 63 -4.43 12.91 8.65
C GLU A 63 -4.30 12.95 7.13
N GLU A 64 -3.11 13.27 6.63
CA GLU A 64 -2.82 13.24 5.20
C GLU A 64 -2.92 11.82 4.65
N ALA A 65 -2.45 10.84 5.42
CA ALA A 65 -2.54 9.44 5.03
C ALA A 65 -3.99 8.96 4.94
N VAL A 66 -4.84 9.35 5.89
CA VAL A 66 -6.27 9.02 5.88
C VAL A 66 -6.92 9.54 4.60
N GLU A 67 -6.68 10.82 4.29
CA GLU A 67 -7.24 11.43 3.09
C GLU A 67 -6.78 10.71 1.82
N ALA A 68 -5.49 10.40 1.74
CA ALA A 68 -4.92 9.70 0.58
C ALA A 68 -5.55 8.31 0.39
N VAL A 69 -5.67 7.53 1.46
CA VAL A 69 -6.26 6.18 1.40
C VAL A 69 -7.71 6.25 0.93
N CYS A 70 -8.50 7.11 1.56
CA CYS A 70 -9.92 7.22 1.21
C CYS A 70 -10.10 7.63 -0.25
N ARG A 71 -9.34 8.61 -0.71
CA ARG A 71 -9.42 9.08 -2.10
C ARG A 71 -9.06 7.98 -3.09
N GLN A 72 -7.97 7.24 -2.84
CA GLN A 72 -7.54 6.17 -3.74
C GLN A 72 -8.57 5.05 -3.83
N ILE A 73 -9.03 4.57 -2.69
CA ILE A 73 -10.02 3.48 -2.67
C ILE A 73 -11.35 3.92 -3.29
N ASP A 74 -11.80 5.14 -3.01
CA ASP A 74 -13.03 5.68 -3.61
C ASP A 74 -12.93 5.76 -5.13
N ASN A 75 -11.72 5.90 -5.67
CA ASN A 75 -11.45 5.90 -7.10
C ASN A 75 -11.09 4.51 -7.64
N ALA A 76 -11.38 3.47 -6.87
CA ALA A 76 -11.10 2.06 -7.23
C ALA A 76 -9.63 1.79 -7.52
N CYS A 77 -8.73 2.46 -6.81
CA CYS A 77 -7.29 2.25 -6.93
C CYS A 77 -6.77 1.46 -5.73
N LEU A 78 -6.13 0.32 -6.00
CA LEU A 78 -5.39 -0.43 -5.00
C LEU A 78 -4.18 0.38 -4.57
N ILE A 79 -3.80 0.23 -3.30
CA ILE A 79 -2.67 0.99 -2.74
C ILE A 79 -1.56 0.03 -2.33
N PRO A 80 -0.45 -0.03 -3.08
CA PRO A 80 0.74 -0.72 -2.57
C PRO A 80 1.27 0.00 -1.34
N TYR A 81 1.46 -0.75 -0.28
CA TYR A 81 1.92 -0.23 1.01
C TYR A 81 3.21 -0.93 1.40
N LEU A 82 4.21 -0.14 1.73
CA LEU A 82 5.49 -0.65 2.23
C LEU A 82 5.61 -0.34 3.71
N MET A 83 5.68 -1.38 4.54
CA MET A 83 6.01 -1.24 5.94
C MET A 83 7.44 -1.72 6.14
N LEU A 84 8.27 -0.87 6.72
CA LEU A 84 9.61 -1.21 7.13
C LEU A 84 9.59 -1.59 8.61
N LYS A 85 10.55 -1.09 9.39
CA LYS A 85 10.64 -1.39 10.82
C LYS A 85 9.47 -0.76 11.59
N HIS A 86 8.99 -1.45 12.60
CA HIS A 86 7.88 -0.97 13.45
C HIS A 86 8.17 -1.25 14.91
N LYS A 87 7.81 -0.32 15.79
CA LYS A 87 8.06 -0.44 17.23
C LYS A 87 7.32 -1.61 17.88
N ASN A 88 6.20 -2.04 17.32
CA ASN A 88 5.40 -3.16 17.83
C ASN A 88 5.68 -4.44 17.04
N GLU A 89 6.91 -4.96 17.18
CA GLU A 89 7.37 -6.13 16.40
C GLU A 89 6.56 -7.40 16.66
N LYS A 90 5.90 -7.51 17.80
CA LYS A 90 5.15 -8.70 18.22
C LYS A 90 3.65 -8.44 18.31
N GLY A 91 3.16 -7.37 17.71
CA GLY A 91 1.75 -7.04 17.70
C GLY A 91 1.01 -7.58 16.49
N PRO A 92 -0.20 -7.05 16.22
CA PRO A 92 -0.99 -7.49 15.07
C PRO A 92 -0.30 -7.34 13.73
N LEU A 93 0.70 -6.45 13.64
CA LEU A 93 1.44 -6.17 12.39
C LEU A 93 2.68 -7.04 12.21
N GLU A 94 2.92 -8.00 13.11
CA GLU A 94 4.14 -8.82 13.12
C GLU A 94 4.52 -9.38 11.76
N ASP A 95 3.56 -9.97 11.04
CA ASP A 95 3.81 -10.60 9.74
C ASP A 95 3.88 -9.61 8.59
N TYR A 96 3.66 -8.32 8.85
CA TYR A 96 3.61 -7.27 7.84
C TYR A 96 4.80 -6.30 7.92
N ILE A 97 5.67 -6.48 8.89
CA ILE A 97 6.89 -5.67 9.04
C ILE A 97 7.92 -6.13 8.01
N TRP A 98 8.65 -5.16 7.42
CA TRP A 98 9.59 -5.40 6.32
C TRP A 98 8.92 -6.08 5.14
N HIS A 99 7.71 -5.63 4.79
CA HIS A 99 6.89 -6.31 3.81
C HIS A 99 6.08 -5.34 2.98
N TRP A 100 5.86 -5.71 1.72
CA TRP A 100 4.90 -5.06 0.85
C TRP A 100 3.57 -5.78 0.92
N PHE A 101 2.50 -5.02 0.96
CA PHE A 101 1.15 -5.56 0.89
C PHE A 101 0.24 -4.53 0.23
N ILE A 102 -1.01 -4.88 -0.01
CA ILE A 102 -1.95 -4.06 -0.75
C ILE A 102 -3.07 -3.63 0.18
N LEU A 103 -3.40 -2.34 0.17
CA LEU A 103 -4.62 -1.86 0.80
C LEU A 103 -5.74 -1.86 -0.25
N ALA A 104 -6.82 -2.54 0.05
CA ALA A 104 -7.93 -2.76 -0.89
C ALA A 104 -9.28 -2.28 -0.35
N GLY A 105 -9.31 -1.68 0.82
CA GLY A 105 -10.55 -1.18 1.40
C GLY A 105 -10.29 -0.39 2.67
N TYR A 106 -11.32 0.33 3.11
CA TYR A 106 -11.27 1.04 4.38
C TYR A 106 -12.64 1.06 5.04
N GLU A 107 -12.63 1.29 6.35
CA GLU A 107 -13.83 1.53 7.13
C GLU A 107 -13.53 2.63 8.14
N LYS A 108 -14.32 3.69 8.11
CA LYS A 108 -14.13 4.83 9.03
C LYS A 108 -14.64 4.48 10.42
N LYS A 109 -13.81 4.76 11.42
CA LYS A 109 -14.15 4.68 12.83
C LYS A 109 -14.08 6.08 13.42
N GLU A 110 -14.55 6.26 14.66
CA GLU A 110 -14.60 7.57 15.30
C GLU A 110 -13.24 8.25 15.36
N ASP A 111 -12.20 7.53 15.80
CA ASP A 111 -10.86 8.10 15.99
C ASP A 111 -9.80 7.44 15.12
N ASP A 112 -10.21 6.64 14.12
CA ASP A 112 -9.27 5.86 13.33
C ASP A 112 -9.86 5.49 11.98
N LEU A 113 -9.00 4.96 11.12
CA LEU A 113 -9.39 4.37 9.86
C LEU A 113 -8.90 2.92 9.87
N LEU A 114 -9.83 1.97 9.74
CA LEU A 114 -9.45 0.59 9.51
C LEU A 114 -9.19 0.39 8.03
N VAL A 115 -8.11 -0.31 7.70
CA VAL A 115 -7.75 -0.59 6.32
C VAL A 115 -7.67 -2.09 6.10
N LYS A 116 -8.12 -2.53 4.94
CA LYS A 116 -8.08 -3.93 4.54
C LYS A 116 -6.77 -4.19 3.82
N ALA A 117 -5.88 -4.91 4.47
CA ALA A 117 -4.58 -5.28 3.93
C ALA A 117 -4.64 -6.70 3.37
N ILE A 118 -4.13 -6.89 2.17
CA ILE A 118 -4.12 -8.20 1.50
C ILE A 118 -2.68 -8.62 1.25
N SER A 119 -2.33 -9.81 1.75
CA SER A 119 -1.02 -10.41 1.56
C SER A 119 -1.10 -11.91 1.87
N TYR A 120 -0.13 -12.68 1.38
CA TYR A 120 -0.04 -14.12 1.66
C TYR A 120 -1.32 -14.91 1.31
N GLY A 121 -2.11 -14.41 0.35
CA GLY A 121 -3.36 -15.07 -0.03
C GLY A 121 -4.50 -14.87 0.95
N GLU A 122 -4.36 -14.00 1.93
CA GLU A 122 -5.38 -13.69 2.93
C GLU A 122 -5.55 -12.18 3.10
N HIS A 123 -6.57 -11.78 3.82
CA HIS A 123 -6.77 -10.37 4.16
C HIS A 123 -6.94 -10.20 5.66
N LYS A 124 -6.53 -9.03 6.15
CA LYS A 124 -6.71 -8.63 7.55
C LYS A 124 -7.06 -7.16 7.60
N TRP A 125 -7.76 -6.77 8.65
CA TRP A 125 -8.09 -5.37 8.91
C TRP A 125 -7.17 -4.83 9.99
N PHE A 126 -6.56 -3.67 9.72
CA PHE A 126 -5.64 -3.02 10.66
C PHE A 126 -6.02 -1.57 10.88
N SER A 127 -5.60 -1.04 12.03
CA SER A 127 -5.64 0.38 12.30
C SER A 127 -4.58 1.10 11.48
N LEU A 128 -5.00 2.04 10.62
CA LEU A 128 -4.04 2.86 9.87
C LEU A 128 -3.20 3.72 10.82
N LYS A 129 -3.81 4.20 11.91
CA LYS A 129 -3.12 4.99 12.90
C LYS A 129 -1.93 4.24 13.50
N GLU A 130 -2.14 2.97 13.86
CA GLU A 130 -1.07 2.12 14.36
C GLU A 130 -0.03 1.82 13.29
N MET A 131 -0.46 1.51 12.07
CA MET A 131 0.45 1.24 10.95
C MET A 131 1.36 2.43 10.64
N TRP A 132 0.79 3.63 10.68
CA TRP A 132 1.50 4.85 10.30
C TRP A 132 2.49 5.31 11.37
N ASP A 133 2.22 5.02 12.65
CA ASP A 133 3.08 5.38 13.77
C ASP A 133 4.11 4.28 14.03
N THR A 134 5.12 4.22 13.17
CA THR A 134 6.12 3.14 13.22
C THR A 134 7.13 3.30 14.37
N GLY A 135 7.38 4.52 14.82
CA GLY A 135 8.37 4.79 15.87
C GLY A 135 9.80 4.94 15.37
N TYR A 136 10.04 4.93 14.07
CA TYR A 136 11.37 5.04 13.46
C TYR A 136 11.40 6.14 12.40
N ASP A 137 12.58 6.72 12.18
CA ASP A 137 12.76 7.77 11.18
C ASP A 137 12.72 7.24 9.75
N LYS A 138 13.31 6.05 9.53
CA LYS A 138 13.26 5.41 8.22
C LYS A 138 11.91 4.71 8.06
N LYS A 139 11.10 5.22 7.15
CA LYS A 139 9.74 4.74 6.94
C LYS A 139 9.52 4.39 5.46
N GLY A 140 8.61 3.44 5.23
CA GLY A 140 8.14 3.15 3.89
C GLY A 140 7.08 4.16 3.45
N GLY A 141 5.86 3.71 3.25
CA GLY A 141 4.75 4.55 2.81
C GLY A 141 3.89 3.84 1.80
N MET A 142 3.29 4.62 0.93
CA MET A 142 2.32 4.13 -0.05
C MET A 142 2.66 4.61 -1.46
N ILE A 143 2.14 3.88 -2.45
CA ILE A 143 2.15 4.36 -3.82
C ILE A 143 0.73 4.78 -4.16
N LEU A 144 0.57 6.02 -4.58
CA LEU A 144 -0.71 6.57 -5.02
C LEU A 144 -0.73 6.66 -6.55
N TYR A 145 -1.92 6.54 -7.13
CA TYR A 145 -2.11 6.60 -8.57
C TYR A 145 -2.97 7.79 -8.95
N HIS A 146 -2.58 8.45 -10.05
CA HIS A 146 -3.31 9.58 -10.63
C HIS A 146 -3.56 9.29 -12.11
N ILE A 147 -4.80 9.47 -12.53
CA ILE A 147 -5.20 9.25 -13.92
C ILE A 147 -5.44 10.59 -14.61
#